data_8a83f284ba19a7fa188e983e8dbd55e8
#
_entry.id   8a83f284ba19a7fa188e983e8dbd55e8
#
_cell.length_a   1.000
_cell.length_b   1.000
_cell.length_c   1.000
_cell.angle_alpha   90.00
_cell.angle_beta   90.00
_cell.angle_gamma   90.00
#
_symmetry.space_group_name_H-M   'P 1'
#
loop_
_entity.id
_entity.type
_entity.pdbx_description
1 polymer ?
#
loop_
_entity_poly.entity_id
_entity_poly.type
_entity_poly.pdbx_seq_one_letter_code
_entity_poly.pdbx_strand_id
1 'polypeptide(L)'
;MHPKVLLDACAELVRLTLQFNHPADAVVSRFFRDNRNLGPRERATLTETVFQVLRQKLLFEHMARSGSGAKERRLAILGFAGPRDFVKSALNDTEKKWLDMCDSIQPSDLMSQHIHNLPDWLAQPLKEQLGDEFGALAESLQQSGSLDLRVNDLNEKRAEVQKELTAAGIVCEPTPYSPWGLRLQGKP
;
A
#
# COMPACT_ATOMS: atom_id res chain seq x y z
N MET A 1 -13.47 11.85 -9.48
CA MET A 1 -13.01 13.05 -8.69
C MET A 1 -11.90 13.77 -9.44
N HIS A 2 -11.76 15.10 -9.28
CA HIS A 2 -10.65 15.85 -9.88
C HIS A 2 -9.30 15.42 -9.27
N PRO A 3 -8.22 15.23 -10.07
CA PRO A 3 -6.94 14.70 -9.58
C PRO A 3 -6.37 15.44 -8.37
N LYS A 4 -6.41 16.77 -8.37
CA LYS A 4 -5.92 17.59 -7.26
C LYS A 4 -6.67 17.31 -5.96
N VAL A 5 -8.01 17.22 -6.02
CA VAL A 5 -8.85 16.96 -4.84
C VAL A 5 -8.58 15.56 -4.29
N LEU A 6 -8.38 14.57 -5.16
CA LEU A 6 -8.04 13.21 -4.73
C LEU A 6 -6.65 13.17 -4.06
N LEU A 7 -5.66 13.85 -4.64
CA LEU A 7 -4.32 13.92 -4.05
C LEU A 7 -4.31 14.66 -2.70
N ASP A 8 -5.08 15.75 -2.57
CA ASP A 8 -5.22 16.48 -1.30
C ASP A 8 -5.87 15.59 -0.23
N ALA A 9 -6.88 14.78 -0.61
CA ALA A 9 -7.49 13.80 0.29
C ALA A 9 -6.49 12.67 0.68
N CYS A 10 -5.66 12.21 -0.26
CA CYS A 10 -4.58 11.26 0.03
C CYS A 10 -3.58 11.85 1.04
N ALA A 11 -3.15 13.10 0.84
CA ALA A 11 -2.20 13.76 1.73
C ALA A 11 -2.77 13.92 3.15
N GLU A 12 -4.04 14.27 3.27
CA GLU A 12 -4.70 14.39 4.57
C GLU A 12 -4.84 13.02 5.26
N LEU A 13 -5.24 11.98 4.53
CA LEU A 13 -5.37 10.64 5.10
C LEU A 13 -3.99 10.08 5.51
N VAL A 14 -2.92 10.32 4.73
CA VAL A 14 -1.53 10.00 5.09
C VAL A 14 -1.14 10.75 6.37
N ARG A 15 -1.46 12.04 6.49
CA ARG A 15 -1.18 12.84 7.69
C ARG A 15 -1.82 12.25 8.94
N LEU A 16 -3.09 11.87 8.85
CA LEU A 16 -3.83 11.27 9.97
C LEU A 16 -3.25 9.90 10.37
N THR A 17 -2.91 9.08 9.38
CA THR A 17 -2.38 7.73 9.60
C THR A 17 -0.98 7.76 10.20
N LEU A 18 -0.11 8.68 9.77
CA LEU A 18 1.25 8.80 10.28
C LEU A 18 1.36 9.37 11.71
N GLN A 19 0.25 9.77 12.33
CA GLN A 19 0.21 10.08 13.76
C GLN A 19 0.35 8.82 14.64
N PHE A 20 0.04 7.63 14.09
CA PHE A 20 0.09 6.33 14.79
C PHE A 20 -0.74 6.27 16.09
N ASN A 21 -1.72 7.15 16.26
CA ASN A 21 -2.62 7.16 17.43
C ASN A 21 -3.62 5.99 17.38
N HIS A 22 -3.91 5.46 16.19
CA HIS A 22 -4.81 4.34 15.95
C HIS A 22 -4.26 3.46 14.83
N PRO A 23 -4.68 2.17 14.73
CA PRO A 23 -4.38 1.32 13.59
C PRO A 23 -4.80 1.97 12.26
N ALA A 24 -4.00 1.77 11.20
CA ALA A 24 -4.21 2.43 9.92
C ALA A 24 -5.58 2.14 9.30
N ASP A 25 -6.07 0.91 9.40
CA ASP A 25 -7.38 0.48 8.92
C ASP A 25 -8.53 1.20 9.65
N ALA A 26 -8.38 1.42 10.95
CA ALA A 26 -9.36 2.18 11.75
C ALA A 26 -9.40 3.65 11.33
N VAL A 27 -8.23 4.27 11.07
CA VAL A 27 -8.12 5.65 10.58
C VAL A 27 -8.78 5.77 9.19
N VAL A 28 -8.45 4.87 8.26
CA VAL A 28 -9.04 4.82 6.92
C VAL A 28 -10.56 4.65 6.99
N SER A 29 -11.04 3.71 7.80
CA SER A 29 -12.48 3.46 7.97
C SER A 29 -13.21 4.67 8.54
N ARG A 30 -12.61 5.38 9.50
CA ARG A 30 -13.17 6.62 10.05
C ARG A 30 -13.22 7.72 9.00
N PHE A 31 -12.12 7.91 8.27
CA PHE A 31 -12.05 8.92 7.21
C PHE A 31 -13.15 8.72 6.17
N PHE A 32 -13.46 7.48 5.77
CA PHE A 32 -14.54 7.20 4.82
C PHE A 32 -15.95 7.42 5.38
N ARG A 33 -16.16 7.24 6.69
CA ARG A 33 -17.43 7.61 7.33
C ARG A 33 -17.67 9.12 7.33
N ASP A 34 -16.58 9.88 7.50
CA ASP A 34 -16.64 11.34 7.54
C ASP A 34 -16.70 11.94 6.12
N ASN A 35 -16.24 11.20 5.08
CA ASN A 35 -16.21 11.62 3.68
C ASN A 35 -17.08 10.70 2.79
N ARG A 36 -18.38 10.73 2.99
CA ARG A 36 -19.34 9.81 2.33
C ARG A 36 -19.49 10.02 0.82
N ASN A 37 -19.06 11.16 0.30
CA ASN A 37 -19.06 11.51 -1.12
C ASN A 37 -17.98 10.78 -1.94
N LEU A 38 -17.04 10.07 -1.29
CA LEU A 38 -16.01 9.28 -1.95
C LEU A 38 -16.62 8.00 -2.54
N GLY A 39 -16.47 7.82 -3.86
CA GLY A 39 -16.88 6.61 -4.56
C GLY A 39 -15.92 5.41 -4.31
N PRO A 40 -16.30 4.19 -4.74
CA PRO A 40 -15.48 3.00 -4.50
C PRO A 40 -14.05 3.11 -5.06
N ARG A 41 -13.90 3.69 -6.27
CA ARG A 41 -12.58 3.86 -6.90
C ARG A 41 -11.68 4.83 -6.13
N GLU A 42 -12.23 5.95 -5.69
CA GLU A 42 -11.50 6.91 -4.86
C GLU A 42 -11.08 6.29 -3.54
N ARG A 43 -11.98 5.56 -2.87
CA ARG A 43 -11.68 4.84 -1.62
C ARG A 43 -10.55 3.82 -1.81
N ALA A 44 -10.58 3.04 -2.89
CA ALA A 44 -9.53 2.08 -3.22
C ALA A 44 -8.18 2.79 -3.40
N THR A 45 -8.13 3.89 -4.19
CA THR A 45 -6.91 4.67 -4.39
C THR A 45 -6.37 5.26 -3.09
N LEU A 46 -7.24 5.86 -2.27
CA LEU A 46 -6.87 6.43 -0.96
C LEU A 46 -6.29 5.36 -0.03
N THR A 47 -6.97 4.23 0.10
CA THR A 47 -6.53 3.10 0.93
C THR A 47 -5.16 2.60 0.49
N GLU A 48 -5.01 2.28 -0.80
CA GLU A 48 -3.75 1.73 -1.30
C GLU A 48 -2.60 2.75 -1.21
N THR A 49 -2.87 4.04 -1.45
CA THR A 49 -1.86 5.11 -1.27
C THR A 49 -1.33 5.14 0.15
N VAL A 50 -2.20 5.10 1.17
CA VAL A 50 -1.80 5.06 2.58
C VAL A 50 -0.95 3.83 2.88
N PHE A 51 -1.42 2.65 2.49
CA PHE A 51 -0.67 1.41 2.76
C PHE A 51 0.65 1.35 1.99
N GLN A 52 0.72 1.90 0.78
CA GLN A 52 1.97 2.03 0.03
C GLN A 52 2.96 2.96 0.77
N VAL A 53 2.49 4.10 1.27
CA VAL A 53 3.32 5.01 2.08
C VAL A 53 3.82 4.32 3.36
N LEU A 54 2.99 3.53 4.03
CA LEU A 54 3.39 2.79 5.23
C LEU A 54 4.43 1.71 4.93
N ARG A 55 4.22 0.92 3.87
CA ARG A 55 5.13 -0.15 3.46
C ARG A 55 6.50 0.36 3.03
N GLN A 56 6.54 1.52 2.38
CA GLN A 56 7.78 2.13 1.86
C GLN A 56 8.17 3.41 2.62
N LYS A 57 7.81 3.49 3.89
CA LYS A 57 7.95 4.70 4.69
C LYS A 57 9.38 5.24 4.73
N LEU A 58 10.38 4.40 4.94
CA LEU A 58 11.78 4.82 5.05
C LEU A 58 12.30 5.37 3.71
N LEU A 59 11.98 4.70 2.60
CA LEU A 59 12.33 5.15 1.25
C LEU A 59 11.65 6.49 0.93
N PHE A 60 10.34 6.58 1.11
CA PHE A 60 9.60 7.78 0.76
C PHE A 60 9.93 8.97 1.65
N GLU A 61 10.21 8.76 2.94
CA GLU A 61 10.70 9.83 3.82
C GLU A 61 12.08 10.31 3.41
N HIS A 62 12.96 9.43 2.93
CA HIS A 62 14.27 9.80 2.39
C HIS A 62 14.10 10.66 1.13
N MET A 63 13.36 10.19 0.13
CA MET A 63 13.10 10.91 -1.11
C MET A 63 12.39 12.26 -0.86
N ALA A 64 11.45 12.28 0.06
CA ALA A 64 10.70 13.49 0.38
C ALA A 64 11.56 14.64 0.94
N ARG A 65 12.77 14.39 1.41
CA ARG A 65 13.69 15.44 1.92
C ARG A 65 14.13 16.43 0.84
N SER A 66 14.23 15.95 -0.40
CA SER A 66 14.67 16.78 -1.54
C SER A 66 13.56 17.66 -2.12
N GLY A 67 12.28 17.42 -1.76
CA GLY A 67 11.14 18.18 -2.27
C GLY A 67 10.76 19.36 -1.41
N SER A 68 9.88 20.22 -1.93
CA SER A 68 9.33 21.39 -1.25
C SER A 68 7.86 21.20 -0.85
N GLY A 69 7.36 22.01 0.07
CA GLY A 69 5.97 21.96 0.55
C GLY A 69 5.73 20.98 1.70
N ALA A 70 4.48 20.61 1.95
CA ALA A 70 4.09 19.74 3.06
C ALA A 70 4.63 18.32 2.86
N LYS A 71 5.22 17.74 3.91
CA LYS A 71 5.80 16.37 3.89
C LYS A 71 4.77 15.34 3.47
N GLU A 72 3.58 15.40 4.05
CA GLU A 72 2.52 14.42 3.81
C GLU A 72 2.02 14.44 2.36
N ARG A 73 1.99 15.62 1.74
CA ARG A 73 1.68 15.75 0.31
C ARG A 73 2.75 15.07 -0.55
N ARG A 74 4.04 15.27 -0.23
CA ARG A 74 5.14 14.59 -0.94
C ARG A 74 5.07 13.08 -0.78
N LEU A 75 4.78 12.58 0.43
CA LEU A 75 4.60 11.15 0.66
C LEU A 75 3.40 10.59 -0.12
N ALA A 76 2.29 11.32 -0.18
CA ALA A 76 1.13 10.95 -0.96
C ALA A 76 1.42 10.93 -2.48
N ILE A 77 2.25 11.86 -2.99
CA ILE A 77 2.70 11.86 -4.38
C ILE A 77 3.54 10.63 -4.69
N LEU A 78 4.53 10.31 -3.85
CA LEU A 78 5.41 9.14 -4.03
C LEU A 78 4.64 7.82 -3.98
N GLY A 79 3.76 7.67 -2.99
CA GLY A 79 2.97 6.46 -2.76
C GLY A 79 1.64 6.40 -3.53
N PHE A 80 1.36 7.33 -4.43
CA PHE A 80 0.06 7.40 -5.10
C PHE A 80 -0.28 6.13 -5.87
N ALA A 81 -1.35 5.45 -5.49
CA ALA A 81 -1.77 4.17 -6.03
C ALA A 81 -2.68 4.30 -7.26
N GLY A 82 -2.30 5.13 -8.21
CA GLY A 82 -2.99 5.34 -9.47
C GLY A 82 -2.00 5.57 -10.62
N PRO A 83 -2.51 5.76 -11.84
CA PRO A 83 -1.64 6.03 -12.99
C PRO A 83 -0.75 7.26 -12.75
N ARG A 84 0.52 7.17 -13.15
CA ARG A 84 1.51 8.24 -12.96
C ARG A 84 1.08 9.55 -13.65
N ASP A 85 0.48 9.45 -14.85
CA ASP A 85 -0.02 10.62 -15.57
C ASP A 85 -1.19 11.30 -14.84
N PHE A 86 -2.03 10.51 -14.17
CA PHE A 86 -3.12 11.05 -13.38
C PHE A 86 -2.60 11.88 -12.20
N VAL A 87 -1.65 11.38 -11.43
CA VAL A 87 -1.08 12.17 -10.33
C VAL A 87 -0.32 13.37 -10.85
N LYS A 88 0.46 13.24 -11.94
CA LYS A 88 1.18 14.36 -12.58
C LYS A 88 0.24 15.50 -13.01
N SER A 89 -1.00 15.20 -13.40
CA SER A 89 -1.99 16.24 -13.75
C SER A 89 -2.44 17.09 -12.54
N ALA A 90 -2.22 16.61 -11.32
CA ALA A 90 -2.53 17.31 -10.07
C ALA A 90 -1.35 18.15 -9.55
N LEU A 91 -0.16 17.99 -10.12
CA LEU A 91 1.09 18.58 -9.65
C LEU A 91 1.40 19.92 -10.36
N ASN A 92 2.04 20.82 -9.63
CA ASN A 92 2.70 21.98 -10.23
C ASN A 92 4.05 21.56 -10.88
N ASP A 93 4.68 22.48 -11.62
CA ASP A 93 5.89 22.16 -12.39
C ASP A 93 7.09 21.83 -11.49
N THR A 94 7.17 22.39 -10.30
CA THR A 94 8.21 22.06 -9.32
C THR A 94 8.03 20.64 -8.78
N GLU A 95 6.79 20.26 -8.44
CA GLU A 95 6.45 18.92 -7.97
C GLU A 95 6.67 17.86 -9.08
N LYS A 96 6.36 18.18 -10.35
CA LYS A 96 6.62 17.29 -11.48
C LYS A 96 8.09 16.99 -11.64
N LYS A 97 8.92 18.05 -11.71
CA LYS A 97 10.38 17.91 -11.82
C LYS A 97 10.99 17.12 -10.67
N TRP A 98 10.52 17.39 -9.45
CA TRP A 98 10.94 16.64 -8.27
C TRP A 98 10.54 15.16 -8.35
N LEU A 99 9.32 14.86 -8.77
CA LEU A 99 8.84 13.49 -8.94
C LEU A 99 9.63 12.74 -10.01
N ASP A 100 9.91 13.39 -11.15
CA ASP A 100 10.74 12.81 -12.23
C ASP A 100 12.16 12.51 -11.73
N MET A 101 12.74 13.37 -10.90
CA MET A 101 14.03 13.11 -10.24
C MET A 101 13.94 11.92 -9.28
N CYS A 102 12.89 11.82 -8.46
CA CYS A 102 12.68 10.68 -7.58
C CYS A 102 12.51 9.37 -8.36
N ASP A 103 11.77 9.41 -9.47
CA ASP A 103 11.55 8.23 -10.33
C ASP A 103 12.84 7.78 -11.06
N SER A 104 13.86 8.63 -11.16
CA SER A 104 15.17 8.30 -11.77
C SER A 104 16.19 7.69 -10.81
N ILE A 105 15.92 7.70 -9.50
CA ILE A 105 16.83 7.15 -8.48
C ILE A 105 16.96 5.63 -8.68
N GLN A 106 18.20 5.16 -8.77
CA GLN A 106 18.48 3.74 -8.90
C GLN A 106 18.68 3.08 -7.52
N PRO A 107 18.39 1.78 -7.38
CA PRO A 107 18.64 1.07 -6.11
C PRO A 107 20.11 1.19 -5.62
N SER A 108 21.08 1.32 -6.53
CA SER A 108 22.49 1.55 -6.22
C SER A 108 22.77 2.86 -5.48
N ASP A 109 21.87 3.84 -5.61
CA ASP A 109 22.01 5.16 -5.00
C ASP A 109 21.41 5.21 -3.58
N LEU A 110 20.80 4.11 -3.14
CA LEU A 110 20.06 4.00 -1.90
C LEU A 110 20.81 3.15 -0.85
N MET A 111 20.69 3.54 0.40
CA MET A 111 21.15 2.70 1.51
C MET A 111 20.24 1.49 1.70
N SER A 112 20.80 0.39 2.23
CA SER A 112 20.09 -0.88 2.48
C SER A 112 18.75 -0.70 3.22
N GLN A 113 18.71 0.19 4.22
CA GLN A 113 17.49 0.48 4.98
C GLN A 113 16.36 1.08 4.11
N HIS A 114 16.70 1.83 3.06
CA HIS A 114 15.70 2.40 2.14
C HIS A 114 15.24 1.37 1.10
N ILE A 115 16.13 0.50 0.63
CA ILE A 115 15.81 -0.57 -0.32
C ILE A 115 14.84 -1.57 0.34
N HIS A 116 15.17 -2.00 1.55
CA HIS A 116 14.39 -3.02 2.26
C HIS A 116 13.25 -2.45 3.11
N ASN A 117 13.19 -1.14 3.30
CA ASN A 117 12.21 -0.46 4.18
C ASN A 117 12.17 -1.03 5.61
N LEU A 118 13.30 -1.51 6.10
CA LEU A 118 13.49 -2.04 7.44
C LEU A 118 14.51 -1.20 8.21
N PRO A 119 14.22 -0.83 9.47
CA PRO A 119 15.20 -0.16 10.33
C PRO A 119 16.35 -1.12 10.67
N ASP A 120 17.56 -0.57 10.88
CA ASP A 120 18.77 -1.39 11.07
C ASP A 120 18.65 -2.38 12.24
N TRP A 121 18.00 -1.99 13.34
CA TRP A 121 17.80 -2.86 14.49
C TRP A 121 16.99 -4.12 14.18
N LEU A 122 16.16 -4.11 13.15
CA LEU A 122 15.38 -5.26 12.69
C LEU A 122 16.06 -5.96 11.51
N ALA A 123 16.61 -5.17 10.58
CA ALA A 123 17.28 -5.71 9.39
C ALA A 123 18.50 -6.55 9.73
N GLN A 124 19.33 -6.12 10.72
CA GLN A 124 20.55 -6.81 11.06
C GLN A 124 20.32 -8.23 11.61
N PRO A 125 19.46 -8.45 12.65
CA PRO A 125 19.15 -9.80 13.11
C PRO A 125 18.53 -10.70 12.03
N LEU A 126 17.67 -10.12 11.18
CA LEU A 126 17.06 -10.89 10.09
C LEU A 126 18.10 -11.33 9.04
N LYS A 127 19.08 -10.48 8.71
CA LYS A 127 20.18 -10.85 7.81
C LYS A 127 21.05 -11.97 8.40
N GLU A 128 21.36 -11.88 9.69
CA GLU A 128 22.15 -12.90 10.38
C GLU A 128 21.43 -14.26 10.42
N GLN A 129 20.09 -14.24 10.59
CA GLN A 129 19.29 -15.45 10.67
C GLN A 129 19.00 -16.09 9.30
N LEU A 130 18.74 -15.27 8.27
CA LEU A 130 18.23 -15.73 6.96
C LEU A 130 19.31 -15.78 5.87
N GLY A 131 20.46 -15.11 6.06
CA GLY A 131 21.50 -15.07 5.06
C GLY A 131 20.96 -14.57 3.71
N ASP A 132 21.13 -15.42 2.69
CA ASP A 132 20.74 -15.08 1.29
C ASP A 132 19.22 -14.92 1.10
N GLU A 133 18.39 -15.49 1.99
CA GLU A 133 16.93 -15.38 1.90
C GLU A 133 16.40 -14.02 2.39
N PHE A 134 17.22 -13.22 3.08
CA PHE A 134 16.81 -11.93 3.62
C PHE A 134 16.23 -10.98 2.55
N GLY A 135 16.85 -10.92 1.37
CA GLY A 135 16.40 -10.07 0.27
C GLY A 135 14.97 -10.39 -0.16
N ALA A 136 14.67 -11.68 -0.35
CA ALA A 136 13.35 -12.17 -0.74
C ALA A 136 12.30 -11.88 0.34
N LEU A 137 12.65 -12.05 1.63
CA LEU A 137 11.76 -11.68 2.73
C LEU A 137 11.46 -10.19 2.73
N ALA A 138 12.48 -9.33 2.64
CA ALA A 138 12.32 -7.88 2.65
C ALA A 138 11.45 -7.37 1.48
N GLU A 139 11.60 -7.96 0.29
CA GLU A 139 10.76 -7.67 -0.86
C GLU A 139 9.31 -8.12 -0.62
N SER A 140 9.10 -9.32 -0.09
CA SER A 140 7.77 -9.85 0.24
C SER A 140 7.03 -8.95 1.24
N LEU A 141 7.71 -8.41 2.25
CA LEU A 141 7.13 -7.50 3.25
C LEU A 141 6.66 -6.16 2.65
N GLN A 142 7.18 -5.75 1.50
CA GLN A 142 6.75 -4.55 0.79
C GLN A 142 5.56 -4.78 -0.14
N GLN A 143 5.16 -6.03 -0.37
CA GLN A 143 4.01 -6.37 -1.21
C GLN A 143 2.68 -6.21 -0.44
N SER A 144 1.62 -6.00 -1.20
CA SER A 144 0.26 -6.05 -0.64
C SER A 144 -0.07 -7.49 -0.24
N GLY A 145 -0.55 -7.68 0.99
CA GLY A 145 -1.00 -8.99 1.43
C GLY A 145 -2.14 -9.55 0.58
N SER A 146 -2.16 -10.88 0.43
CA SER A 146 -3.29 -11.58 -0.18
C SER A 146 -4.54 -11.46 0.69
N LEU A 147 -5.71 -11.49 0.06
CA LEU A 147 -6.98 -11.59 0.78
C LEU A 147 -7.35 -13.07 0.91
N ASP A 148 -7.25 -13.59 2.13
CA ASP A 148 -7.62 -14.95 2.46
C ASP A 148 -8.96 -14.94 3.21
N LEU A 149 -9.89 -15.79 2.77
CA LEU A 149 -11.19 -16.00 3.40
C LEU A 149 -11.19 -17.34 4.14
N ARG A 150 -11.86 -17.38 5.27
CA ARG A 150 -12.20 -18.64 5.95
C ARG A 150 -13.64 -18.98 5.69
N VAL A 151 -13.88 -20.14 5.08
CA VAL A 151 -15.23 -20.69 4.91
C VAL A 151 -15.77 -21.15 6.27
N ASN A 152 -17.03 -20.82 6.54
CA ASN A 152 -17.74 -21.35 7.69
C ASN A 152 -18.25 -22.78 7.36
N ASP A 153 -17.53 -23.79 7.80
CA ASP A 153 -17.81 -25.19 7.54
C ASP A 153 -19.07 -25.75 8.22
N LEU A 154 -19.65 -24.97 9.15
CA LEU A 154 -20.98 -25.28 9.71
C LEU A 154 -22.12 -25.04 8.70
N ASN A 155 -21.88 -24.13 7.75
CA ASN A 155 -22.90 -23.74 6.78
C ASN A 155 -22.69 -24.40 5.43
N GLU A 156 -21.46 -24.44 4.93
CA GLU A 156 -21.15 -24.89 3.58
C GLU A 156 -19.72 -25.42 3.47
N LYS A 157 -19.46 -26.33 2.51
CA LYS A 157 -18.13 -26.87 2.24
C LYS A 157 -17.29 -25.91 1.40
N ARG A 158 -15.97 -25.90 1.64
CA ARG A 158 -15.01 -25.04 0.90
C ARG A 158 -15.18 -25.11 -0.63
N ALA A 159 -15.36 -26.31 -1.17
CA ALA A 159 -15.49 -26.50 -2.61
C ALA A 159 -16.77 -25.86 -3.20
N GLU A 160 -17.87 -25.87 -2.45
CA GLU A 160 -19.12 -25.25 -2.90
C GLU A 160 -19.01 -23.71 -2.83
N VAL A 161 -18.48 -23.16 -1.73
CA VAL A 161 -18.22 -21.71 -1.63
C VAL A 161 -17.26 -21.23 -2.73
N GLN A 162 -16.23 -22.04 -3.07
CA GLN A 162 -15.34 -21.71 -4.19
C GLN A 162 -16.09 -21.62 -5.52
N LYS A 163 -17.01 -22.54 -5.80
CA LYS A 163 -17.85 -22.52 -7.01
C LYS A 163 -18.75 -21.28 -7.04
N GLU A 164 -19.39 -20.96 -5.92
CA GLU A 164 -20.26 -19.78 -5.80
C GLU A 164 -19.48 -18.47 -6.05
N LEU A 165 -18.30 -18.31 -5.45
CA LEU A 165 -17.43 -17.17 -5.67
C LEU A 165 -17.01 -17.07 -7.13
N THR A 166 -16.62 -18.19 -7.74
CA THR A 166 -16.23 -18.24 -9.16
C THR A 166 -17.41 -17.87 -10.08
N ALA A 167 -18.60 -18.36 -9.78
CA ALA A 167 -19.82 -18.02 -10.51
C ALA A 167 -20.16 -16.52 -10.38
N ALA A 168 -19.82 -15.90 -9.24
CA ALA A 168 -19.94 -14.46 -9.01
C ALA A 168 -18.80 -13.63 -9.64
N GLY A 169 -17.87 -14.27 -10.38
CA GLY A 169 -16.73 -13.60 -11.02
C GLY A 169 -15.54 -13.34 -10.09
N ILE A 170 -15.55 -13.92 -8.89
CA ILE A 170 -14.46 -13.79 -7.90
C ILE A 170 -13.58 -15.04 -8.00
N VAL A 171 -12.39 -14.89 -8.61
CA VAL A 171 -11.43 -16.00 -8.74
C VAL A 171 -10.74 -16.25 -7.41
N CYS A 172 -10.76 -17.49 -6.94
CA CYS A 172 -10.10 -17.88 -5.70
C CYS A 172 -9.57 -19.31 -5.78
N GLU A 173 -8.58 -19.60 -4.93
CA GLU A 173 -7.94 -20.91 -4.82
C GLU A 173 -7.85 -21.37 -3.36
N PRO A 174 -7.83 -22.68 -3.09
CA PRO A 174 -7.63 -23.21 -1.75
C PRO A 174 -6.26 -22.82 -1.20
N THR A 175 -6.23 -22.37 0.07
CA THR A 175 -4.95 -22.12 0.77
C THR A 175 -4.27 -23.45 1.14
N PRO A 176 -2.91 -23.54 1.08
CA PRO A 176 -2.21 -24.81 1.27
C PRO A 176 -2.28 -25.36 2.70
N TYR A 177 -2.37 -24.47 3.71
CA TYR A 177 -2.27 -24.87 5.13
C TYR A 177 -3.59 -24.85 5.89
N SER A 178 -4.70 -24.42 5.25
CA SER A 178 -6.01 -24.41 5.90
C SER A 178 -7.04 -25.21 5.10
N PRO A 179 -7.74 -26.17 5.72
CA PRO A 179 -8.79 -26.92 5.04
C PRO A 179 -10.02 -26.07 4.69
N TRP A 180 -10.15 -24.88 5.29
CA TRP A 180 -11.27 -23.94 5.08
C TRP A 180 -10.86 -22.65 4.38
N GLY A 181 -9.58 -22.49 4.07
CA GLY A 181 -9.05 -21.24 3.51
C GLY A 181 -9.26 -21.15 1.99
N LEU A 182 -9.68 -19.98 1.53
CA LEU A 182 -9.72 -19.58 0.12
C LEU A 182 -8.96 -18.29 -0.05
N ARG A 183 -7.95 -18.27 -0.94
CA ARG A 183 -7.20 -17.08 -1.32
C ARG A 183 -7.81 -16.45 -2.56
N LEU A 184 -8.18 -15.17 -2.49
CA LEU A 184 -8.71 -14.45 -3.62
C LEU A 184 -7.56 -14.00 -4.54
N GLN A 185 -7.79 -14.11 -5.85
CA GLN A 185 -6.90 -13.54 -6.86
C GLN A 185 -7.36 -12.12 -7.19
N GLY A 186 -6.47 -11.15 -6.98
CA GLY A 186 -6.79 -9.73 -7.13
C GLY A 186 -7.51 -9.13 -5.92
N LYS A 187 -8.02 -7.91 -6.11
CA LYS A 187 -8.83 -7.18 -5.12
C LYS A 187 -10.23 -7.04 -5.72
N PRO A 188 -11.23 -7.75 -5.20
CA PRO A 188 -12.62 -7.63 -5.65
C PRO A 188 -13.22 -6.26 -5.38
#